data_4c7ac88b7a25dac71f0b9983ac1e4e45
#
_entry.id   4c7ac88b7a25dac71f0b9983ac1e4e45
#
_cell.length_a   1.000
_cell.length_b   1.000
_cell.length_c   1.000
_cell.angle_alpha   90.00
_cell.angle_beta   90.00
_cell.angle_gamma   90.00
#
_symmetry.space_group_name_H-M   'P 1'
#
loop_
_entity.id
_entity.type
_entity.pdbx_description
1 polymer ?
#
loop_
_entity_poly.entity_id
_entity_poly.type
_entity_poly.pdbx_seq_one_letter_code
_entity_poly.pdbx_strand_id
1 'polypeptide(L)'
;VPNVGVYRLQKQSLNTMTVHWLSVRGGARHLRKAAAMGKKLEVAVAIGVHPLLVMAAATPIPVQLSEWLFAGIYAGEGVRLAPCKTIDLQVPSHSEVVLEGTITPGEVLPDGPFGDHMGFYGGVEDSPLVRFHCMTQRRDPVFLTTFSGRPPKEEAMLAIALNRIYTPILRQQIPEITDFFLPMEALSYKLAVISIDKAYPG
;
A
#
# COMPACT_ATOMS: atom_id res chain seq x y z
N VAL A 1 13.80 8.08 -3.93
CA VAL A 1 12.44 8.49 -3.52
C VAL A 1 11.91 7.41 -2.60
N PRO A 2 11.37 7.73 -1.42
CA PRO A 2 10.69 6.79 -0.56
C PRO A 2 9.52 6.13 -1.30
N ASN A 3 9.32 4.85 -1.11
CA ASN A 3 8.13 4.17 -1.60
C ASN A 3 7.03 4.23 -0.53
N VAL A 4 5.84 4.60 -0.93
CA VAL A 4 4.64 4.58 -0.10
C VAL A 4 3.74 3.45 -0.57
N GLY A 5 3.19 2.69 0.36
CA GLY A 5 2.30 1.57 0.02
C GLY A 5 1.40 1.20 1.19
N VAL A 6 0.30 0.57 0.88
CA VAL A 6 -0.59 -0.05 1.87
C VAL A 6 -0.19 -1.50 2.00
N TYR A 7 0.20 -1.89 3.20
CA TYR A 7 0.72 -3.22 3.48
C TYR A 7 0.11 -3.80 4.75
N ARG A 8 -0.05 -5.11 4.76
CA ARG A 8 -0.45 -5.87 5.92
C ARG A 8 0.73 -6.09 6.85
N LEU A 9 0.51 -5.85 8.15
CA LEU A 9 1.47 -6.16 9.20
C LEU A 9 0.83 -7.10 10.21
N GLN A 10 1.58 -8.13 10.65
CA GLN A 10 1.17 -9.02 11.72
C GLN A 10 2.05 -8.81 12.95
N LYS A 11 1.42 -8.59 14.09
CA LYS A 11 2.11 -8.47 15.36
C LYS A 11 2.77 -9.80 15.76
N GLN A 12 4.07 -9.77 15.98
CA GLN A 12 4.85 -10.91 16.44
C GLN A 12 5.21 -10.78 17.93
N SER A 13 5.51 -9.57 18.38
CA SER A 13 5.79 -9.26 19.78
C SER A 13 5.35 -7.82 20.11
N LEU A 14 5.78 -7.30 21.25
CA LEU A 14 5.47 -5.95 21.68
C LEU A 14 5.97 -4.88 20.70
N ASN A 15 7.13 -5.10 20.10
CA ASN A 15 7.81 -4.14 19.23
C ASN A 15 8.24 -4.71 17.88
N THR A 16 7.73 -5.88 17.51
CA THR A 16 8.05 -6.49 16.21
C THR A 16 6.79 -6.90 15.47
N MET A 17 6.81 -6.69 14.16
CA MET A 17 5.76 -7.12 13.23
C MET A 17 6.39 -7.70 11.97
N THR A 18 5.75 -8.70 11.38
CA THR A 18 6.04 -9.09 10.00
C THR A 18 5.33 -8.16 9.03
N VAL A 19 5.90 -7.95 7.85
CA VAL A 19 5.28 -7.17 6.79
C VAL A 19 5.17 -8.01 5.53
N HIS A 20 3.92 -8.17 5.06
CA HIS A 20 3.67 -8.95 3.85
C HIS A 20 3.96 -8.12 2.60
N TRP A 21 5.07 -8.41 1.93
CA TRP A 21 5.48 -7.77 0.68
C TRP A 21 5.57 -8.77 -0.47
N LEU A 22 4.71 -8.62 -1.45
CA LEU A 22 4.90 -9.31 -2.72
C LEU A 22 6.24 -8.87 -3.35
N SER A 23 6.97 -9.81 -3.93
CA SER A 23 8.33 -9.61 -4.46
C SER A 23 8.45 -8.47 -5.50
N VAL A 24 7.36 -8.19 -6.21
CA VAL A 24 7.28 -7.13 -7.23
C VAL A 24 6.98 -5.74 -6.66
N ARG A 25 6.53 -5.64 -5.41
CA ARG A 25 6.14 -4.37 -4.78
C ARG A 25 7.34 -3.53 -4.35
N GLY A 26 7.10 -2.23 -4.17
CA GLY A 26 8.13 -1.25 -3.84
C GLY A 26 8.91 -1.59 -2.58
N GLY A 27 8.25 -1.99 -1.49
CA GLY A 27 8.90 -2.38 -0.23
C GLY A 27 9.92 -3.50 -0.41
N ALA A 28 9.55 -4.58 -1.12
CA ALA A 28 10.46 -5.68 -1.42
C ALA A 28 11.66 -5.24 -2.28
N ARG A 29 11.45 -4.30 -3.22
CA ARG A 29 12.56 -3.74 -4.04
C ARG A 29 13.52 -2.93 -3.19
N HIS A 30 13.01 -2.10 -2.26
CA HIS A 30 13.84 -1.34 -1.33
C HIS A 30 14.62 -2.26 -0.39
N LEU A 31 14.01 -3.34 0.09
CA LEU A 31 14.69 -4.32 0.94
C LEU A 31 15.85 -5.02 0.20
N ARG A 32 15.62 -5.44 -1.06
CA ARG A 32 16.70 -6.00 -1.90
C ARG A 32 17.84 -5.00 -2.13
N LYS A 33 17.52 -3.72 -2.35
CA LYS A 33 18.52 -2.67 -2.49
C LYS A 33 19.31 -2.47 -1.20
N ALA A 34 18.64 -2.44 -0.05
CA ALA A 34 19.30 -2.35 1.27
C ALA A 34 20.21 -3.54 1.51
N ALA A 35 19.77 -4.75 1.19
CA ALA A 35 20.57 -5.98 1.28
C ALA A 35 21.84 -5.88 0.41
N ALA A 36 21.71 -5.45 -0.84
CA ALA A 36 22.87 -5.27 -1.74
C ALA A 36 23.87 -4.22 -1.24
N MET A 37 23.42 -3.27 -0.43
CA MET A 37 24.26 -2.23 0.19
C MET A 37 24.79 -2.64 1.57
N GLY A 38 24.45 -3.82 2.08
CA GLY A 38 24.78 -4.27 3.44
C GLY A 38 24.16 -3.42 4.55
N LYS A 39 22.99 -2.78 4.27
CA LYS A 39 22.32 -1.86 5.21
C LYS A 39 20.97 -2.42 5.67
N LYS A 40 20.54 -1.96 6.84
CA LYS A 40 19.14 -2.10 7.26
C LYS A 40 18.25 -1.18 6.43
N LEU A 41 17.00 -1.56 6.24
CA LEU A 41 15.98 -0.71 5.62
C LEU A 41 15.21 0.02 6.73
N GLU A 42 15.20 1.33 6.68
CA GLU A 42 14.36 2.16 7.54
C GLU A 42 12.90 2.12 7.06
N VAL A 43 11.97 2.03 8.00
CA VAL A 43 10.53 1.91 7.74
C VAL A 43 9.76 2.79 8.72
N ALA A 44 8.83 3.57 8.19
CA ALA A 44 7.82 4.27 8.98
C ALA A 44 6.43 3.75 8.62
N VAL A 45 5.63 3.41 9.63
CA VAL A 45 4.22 3.03 9.48
C VAL A 45 3.35 4.16 9.98
N ALA A 46 2.59 4.78 9.10
CA ALA A 46 1.67 5.86 9.40
C ALA A 46 0.23 5.35 9.40
N ILE A 47 -0.47 5.50 10.51
CA ILE A 47 -1.86 5.07 10.72
C ILE A 47 -2.74 6.31 10.84
N GLY A 48 -3.95 6.25 10.29
CA GLY A 48 -4.89 7.38 10.32
C GLY A 48 -4.46 8.53 9.39
N VAL A 49 -3.98 8.20 8.20
CA VAL A 49 -3.61 9.17 7.16
C VAL A 49 -4.83 9.57 6.32
N HIS A 50 -4.69 10.65 5.55
CA HIS A 50 -5.75 11.11 4.67
C HIS A 50 -6.15 10.02 3.64
N PRO A 51 -7.44 9.75 3.38
CA PRO A 51 -7.90 8.68 2.50
C PRO A 51 -7.31 8.73 1.08
N LEU A 52 -7.12 9.91 0.51
CA LEU A 52 -6.48 10.06 -0.81
C LEU A 52 -5.05 9.54 -0.85
N LEU A 53 -4.33 9.59 0.28
CA LEU A 53 -2.99 9.00 0.36
C LEU A 53 -3.06 7.48 0.37
N VAL A 54 -4.04 6.89 1.08
CA VAL A 54 -4.29 5.44 1.03
C VAL A 54 -4.61 5.00 -0.39
N MET A 55 -5.44 5.77 -1.10
CA MET A 55 -5.77 5.52 -2.50
C MET A 55 -4.53 5.59 -3.40
N ALA A 56 -3.71 6.63 -3.26
CA ALA A 56 -2.48 6.78 -4.02
C ALA A 56 -1.50 5.63 -3.76
N ALA A 57 -1.35 5.23 -2.50
CA ALA A 57 -0.47 4.13 -2.10
C ALA A 57 -0.96 2.75 -2.59
N ALA A 58 -2.27 2.59 -2.80
CA ALA A 58 -2.87 1.36 -3.33
C ALA A 58 -2.87 1.33 -4.87
N THR A 59 -2.83 2.49 -5.54
CA THR A 59 -2.90 2.59 -7.00
C THR A 59 -1.61 2.09 -7.66
N PRO A 60 -1.68 1.27 -8.72
CA PRO A 60 -0.51 0.81 -9.44
C PRO A 60 0.03 1.90 -10.39
N ILE A 61 0.60 2.95 -9.81
CA ILE A 61 1.23 4.03 -10.58
C ILE A 61 2.61 3.62 -11.13
N PRO A 62 3.09 4.22 -12.23
CA PRO A 62 4.43 3.99 -12.73
C PRO A 62 5.49 4.26 -11.65
N VAL A 63 6.53 3.41 -11.62
CA VAL A 63 7.58 3.43 -10.58
C VAL A 63 8.33 4.77 -10.47
N GLN A 64 8.33 5.55 -11.54
CA GLN A 64 8.97 6.86 -11.61
C GLN A 64 8.12 7.96 -10.97
N LEU A 65 6.83 7.73 -10.78
CA LEU A 65 5.94 8.68 -10.12
C LEU A 65 5.97 8.46 -8.60
N SER A 66 5.91 9.58 -7.89
CA SER A 66 5.81 9.57 -6.43
C SER A 66 4.35 9.45 -6.01
N GLU A 67 4.06 8.56 -5.08
CA GLU A 67 2.72 8.43 -4.48
C GLU A 67 2.30 9.73 -3.77
N TRP A 68 3.27 10.49 -3.24
CA TRP A 68 3.02 11.82 -2.65
C TRP A 68 2.50 12.81 -3.69
N LEU A 69 3.15 12.85 -4.86
CA LEU A 69 2.73 13.71 -5.96
C LEU A 69 1.34 13.31 -6.46
N PHE A 70 1.12 12.02 -6.62
CA PHE A 70 -0.17 11.49 -7.08
C PHE A 70 -1.30 11.84 -6.11
N ALA A 71 -1.10 11.65 -4.81
CA ALA A 71 -2.05 12.07 -3.78
C ALA A 71 -2.32 13.57 -3.82
N GLY A 72 -1.28 14.39 -4.00
CA GLY A 72 -1.39 15.84 -4.10
C GLY A 72 -2.19 16.31 -5.31
N ILE A 73 -2.02 15.67 -6.46
CA ILE A 73 -2.83 15.96 -7.67
C ILE A 73 -4.32 15.76 -7.40
N TYR A 74 -4.69 14.65 -6.75
CA TYR A 74 -6.09 14.37 -6.43
C TYR A 74 -6.64 15.24 -5.29
N ALA A 75 -5.79 15.66 -4.36
CA ALA A 75 -6.18 16.56 -3.27
C ALA A 75 -6.31 18.02 -3.73
N GLY A 76 -5.71 18.38 -4.87
CA GLY A 76 -5.59 19.78 -5.31
C GLY A 76 -4.57 20.58 -4.49
N GLU A 77 -3.83 19.94 -3.59
CA GLU A 77 -2.80 20.57 -2.76
C GLU A 77 -1.66 19.57 -2.43
N GLY A 78 -0.49 20.08 -2.06
CA GLY A 78 0.64 19.25 -1.67
C GLY A 78 0.41 18.50 -0.36
N VAL A 79 0.85 17.24 -0.29
CA VAL A 79 0.84 16.46 0.94
C VAL A 79 1.85 17.06 1.93
N ARG A 80 1.38 17.49 3.10
CA ARG A 80 2.25 18.02 4.16
C ARG A 80 2.97 16.87 4.85
N LEU A 81 4.30 16.93 4.88
CA LEU A 81 5.16 15.93 5.49
C LEU A 81 5.84 16.49 6.74
N ALA A 82 6.14 15.61 7.68
CA ALA A 82 6.93 15.88 8.88
C ALA A 82 8.07 14.85 8.98
N PRO A 83 9.25 15.25 9.47
CA PRO A 83 10.35 14.30 9.68
C PRO A 83 10.01 13.30 10.79
N CYS A 84 10.44 12.06 10.62
CA CYS A 84 10.47 11.07 11.68
C CYS A 84 11.41 11.52 12.81
N LYS A 85 11.27 10.91 13.98
CA LYS A 85 12.08 11.26 15.16
C LYS A 85 13.42 10.55 15.23
N THR A 86 13.49 9.32 14.70
CA THR A 86 14.62 8.41 14.94
C THR A 86 15.21 7.81 13.66
N ILE A 87 14.56 8.05 12.51
CA ILE A 87 14.98 7.56 11.18
C ILE A 87 14.95 8.70 10.17
N ASP A 88 15.72 8.57 9.09
CA ASP A 88 15.81 9.59 8.02
C ASP A 88 14.67 9.42 6.99
N LEU A 89 13.42 9.45 7.48
CA LEU A 89 12.23 9.40 6.65
C LEU A 89 11.27 10.53 7.01
N GLN A 90 10.34 10.80 6.09
CA GLN A 90 9.23 11.73 6.30
C GLN A 90 7.90 10.97 6.24
N VAL A 91 6.95 11.42 7.05
CA VAL A 91 5.60 10.87 7.15
C VAL A 91 4.56 11.97 6.99
N PRO A 92 3.30 11.64 6.63
CA PRO A 92 2.24 12.64 6.61
C PRO A 92 2.08 13.31 7.96
N SER A 93 2.13 14.66 7.99
CA SER A 93 2.09 15.44 9.23
C SER A 93 0.80 15.30 10.03
N HIS A 94 -0.27 14.83 9.39
CA HIS A 94 -1.59 14.61 10.00
C HIS A 94 -1.85 13.14 10.38
N SER A 95 -0.81 12.29 10.40
CA SER A 95 -0.94 10.90 10.86
C SER A 95 -1.41 10.87 12.32
N GLU A 96 -2.28 9.93 12.64
CA GLU A 96 -2.76 9.74 14.01
C GLU A 96 -1.71 9.03 14.87
N VAL A 97 -1.08 7.99 14.31
CA VAL A 97 0.01 7.23 14.95
C VAL A 97 1.10 6.99 13.92
N VAL A 98 2.36 7.10 14.34
CA VAL A 98 3.53 6.74 13.53
C VAL A 98 4.41 5.78 14.32
N LEU A 99 4.75 4.67 13.68
CA LEU A 99 5.72 3.70 14.20
C LEU A 99 6.99 3.79 13.35
N GLU A 100 8.14 3.94 13.98
CA GLU A 100 9.44 4.03 13.32
C GLU A 100 10.28 2.81 13.66
N GLY A 101 10.87 2.19 12.64
CA GLY A 101 11.62 0.95 12.82
C GLY A 101 12.56 0.64 11.67
N THR A 102 13.17 -0.54 11.77
CA THR A 102 14.09 -1.05 10.76
C THR A 102 13.83 -2.51 10.43
N ILE A 103 14.17 -2.89 9.21
CA ILE A 103 14.21 -4.29 8.75
C ILE A 103 15.68 -4.66 8.50
N THR A 104 16.13 -5.76 9.08
CA THR A 104 17.41 -6.38 8.73
C THR A 104 17.16 -7.33 7.56
N PRO A 105 17.83 -7.15 6.40
CA PRO A 105 17.66 -8.07 5.28
C PRO A 105 17.99 -9.52 5.69
N GLY A 106 17.14 -10.46 5.26
CA GLY A 106 17.25 -11.88 5.60
C GLY A 106 16.59 -12.28 6.93
N GLU A 107 16.20 -11.35 7.78
CA GLU A 107 15.44 -11.64 9.00
C GLU A 107 13.96 -11.78 8.67
N VAL A 108 13.43 -13.00 8.81
CA VAL A 108 12.03 -13.33 8.49
C VAL A 108 11.39 -14.11 9.65
N LEU A 109 10.07 -14.04 9.73
CA LEU A 109 9.25 -14.88 10.61
C LEU A 109 7.97 -15.30 9.88
N PRO A 110 7.31 -16.39 10.34
CA PRO A 110 6.02 -16.81 9.81
C PRO A 110 4.97 -15.68 9.91
N ASP A 111 4.28 -15.41 8.81
CA ASP A 111 3.26 -14.39 8.63
C ASP A 111 1.96 -15.07 8.17
N GLY A 112 0.87 -14.90 8.90
CA GLY A 112 -0.40 -15.56 8.65
C GLY A 112 -0.76 -16.62 9.72
N PRO A 113 -1.87 -17.38 9.51
CA PRO A 113 -2.82 -17.20 8.40
C PRO A 113 -3.66 -15.93 8.56
N PHE A 114 -4.02 -15.29 7.44
CA PHE A 114 -4.89 -14.10 7.44
C PHE A 114 -6.20 -14.37 6.74
N GLY A 115 -7.29 -13.78 7.27
CA GLY A 115 -8.48 -13.53 6.48
C GLY A 115 -8.18 -12.49 5.38
N ASP A 116 -8.56 -12.78 4.14
CA ASP A 116 -8.29 -11.93 3.00
C ASP A 116 -9.59 -11.40 2.38
N HIS A 117 -9.47 -10.39 1.51
CA HIS A 117 -10.60 -9.75 0.81
C HIS A 117 -11.43 -10.74 -0.03
N MET A 118 -10.91 -11.89 -0.34
CA MET A 118 -11.61 -12.97 -1.04
C MET A 118 -12.58 -13.76 -0.13
N GLY A 119 -12.52 -13.57 1.19
CA GLY A 119 -13.32 -14.30 2.17
C GLY A 119 -12.74 -15.66 2.58
N PHE A 120 -11.49 -15.91 2.25
CA PHE A 120 -10.74 -17.12 2.63
C PHE A 120 -9.50 -16.74 3.43
N TYR A 121 -9.02 -17.68 4.22
CA TYR A 121 -7.71 -17.51 4.86
C TYR A 121 -6.59 -17.83 3.89
N GLY A 122 -5.57 -16.96 3.86
CA GLY A 122 -4.30 -17.23 3.19
C GLY A 122 -3.46 -18.24 3.96
N GLY A 123 -2.42 -18.76 3.29
CA GLY A 123 -1.42 -19.60 3.94
C GLY A 123 -0.50 -18.83 4.88
N VAL A 124 0.39 -19.56 5.53
CA VAL A 124 1.50 -19.00 6.31
C VAL A 124 2.73 -18.94 5.41
N GLU A 125 3.37 -17.76 5.33
CA GLU A 125 4.58 -17.55 4.55
C GLU A 125 5.60 -16.77 5.37
N ASP A 126 6.89 -17.01 5.13
CA ASP A 126 7.95 -16.24 5.79
C ASP A 126 7.97 -14.82 5.22
N SER A 127 7.85 -13.84 6.11
CA SER A 127 7.82 -12.42 5.77
C SER A 127 8.89 -11.62 6.54
N PRO A 128 9.40 -10.53 5.96
CA PRO A 128 10.40 -9.68 6.61
C PRO A 128 9.91 -9.15 7.96
N LEU A 129 10.83 -9.13 8.93
CA LEU A 129 10.57 -8.67 10.30
C LEU A 129 10.94 -7.19 10.46
N VAL A 130 9.97 -6.37 10.83
CA VAL A 130 10.17 -4.97 11.24
C VAL A 130 10.36 -4.93 12.76
N ARG A 131 11.42 -4.26 13.22
CA ARG A 131 11.65 -3.93 14.63
C ARG A 131 11.38 -2.44 14.86
N PHE A 132 10.32 -2.15 15.58
CA PHE A 132 9.96 -0.79 15.95
C PHE A 132 10.69 -0.37 17.22
N HIS A 133 11.17 0.87 17.25
CA HIS A 133 11.90 1.44 18.38
C HIS A 133 11.38 2.83 18.78
N CYS A 134 10.48 3.42 17.99
CA CYS A 134 9.83 4.68 18.34
C CYS A 134 8.35 4.63 17.90
N MET A 135 7.49 5.19 18.73
CA MET A 135 6.11 5.46 18.42
C MET A 135 5.79 6.90 18.79
N THR A 136 5.20 7.62 17.85
CA THR A 136 4.63 8.95 18.09
C THR A 136 3.14 8.92 17.75
N GLN A 137 2.36 9.73 18.46
CA GLN A 137 0.91 9.82 18.24
C GLN A 137 0.40 11.21 18.55
N ARG A 138 -0.77 11.53 18.04
CA ARG A 138 -1.50 12.73 18.44
C ARG A 138 -1.90 12.63 19.93
N ARG A 139 -2.27 13.75 20.53
CA ARG A 139 -2.72 13.79 21.93
C ARG A 139 -3.95 12.87 22.14
N ASP A 140 -4.92 12.95 21.24
CA ASP A 140 -6.15 12.15 21.25
C ASP A 140 -6.25 11.41 19.90
N PRO A 141 -5.48 10.31 19.71
CA PRO A 141 -5.39 9.64 18.42
C PRO A 141 -6.64 8.84 18.11
N VAL A 142 -7.09 8.92 16.85
CA VAL A 142 -8.14 8.06 16.31
C VAL A 142 -7.49 6.90 15.56
N PHE A 143 -7.74 5.69 16.02
CA PHE A 143 -7.23 4.51 15.33
C PHE A 143 -8.15 4.11 14.18
N LEU A 144 -7.74 4.43 12.96
CA LEU A 144 -8.45 4.00 11.77
C LEU A 144 -8.22 2.50 11.56
N THR A 145 -9.30 1.76 11.44
CA THR A 145 -9.29 0.33 11.13
C THR A 145 -10.22 0.02 9.96
N THR A 146 -9.90 -1.03 9.22
CA THR A 146 -10.74 -1.59 8.17
C THR A 146 -11.07 -3.04 8.48
N PHE A 147 -12.10 -3.55 7.84
CA PHE A 147 -12.53 -4.92 8.01
C PHE A 147 -12.43 -5.65 6.67
N SER A 148 -11.39 -6.48 6.53
CA SER A 148 -11.16 -7.28 5.34
C SER A 148 -12.06 -8.50 5.31
N GLY A 149 -12.53 -8.89 4.13
CA GLY A 149 -13.34 -10.08 3.96
C GLY A 149 -14.10 -10.11 2.64
N ARG A 150 -14.98 -11.10 2.52
CA ARG A 150 -15.79 -11.28 1.31
C ARG A 150 -16.60 -10.02 0.98
N PRO A 151 -16.61 -9.59 -0.31
CA PRO A 151 -17.39 -8.43 -0.74
C PRO A 151 -18.88 -8.50 -0.36
N PRO A 152 -19.54 -7.34 -0.12
CA PRO A 152 -18.97 -5.99 -0.17
C PRO A 152 -18.30 -5.59 1.14
N LYS A 153 -17.01 -5.25 1.07
CA LYS A 153 -16.20 -4.74 2.18
C LYS A 153 -15.37 -3.55 1.68
N GLU A 154 -14.47 -3.04 2.52
CA GLU A 154 -13.67 -1.84 2.20
C GLU A 154 -12.86 -2.00 0.92
N GLU A 155 -12.28 -3.16 0.67
CA GLU A 155 -11.51 -3.44 -0.55
C GLU A 155 -12.36 -3.37 -1.82
N ALA A 156 -13.65 -3.74 -1.74
CA ALA A 156 -14.56 -3.60 -2.87
C ALA A 156 -14.83 -2.12 -3.18
N MET A 157 -14.95 -1.27 -2.15
CA MET A 157 -15.10 0.18 -2.33
C MET A 157 -13.82 0.80 -2.88
N LEU A 158 -12.65 0.36 -2.41
CA LEU A 158 -11.36 0.76 -2.97
C LEU A 158 -11.24 0.37 -4.45
N ALA A 159 -11.67 -0.84 -4.83
CA ALA A 159 -11.66 -1.28 -6.23
C ALA A 159 -12.51 -0.37 -7.12
N ILE A 160 -13.71 0.01 -6.68
CA ILE A 160 -14.59 0.93 -7.43
C ILE A 160 -13.91 2.30 -7.61
N ALA A 161 -13.32 2.84 -6.54
CA ALA A 161 -12.62 4.11 -6.61
C ALA A 161 -11.38 4.03 -7.52
N LEU A 162 -10.59 2.96 -7.41
CA LEU A 162 -9.42 2.72 -8.26
C LEU A 162 -9.81 2.59 -9.73
N ASN A 163 -10.92 1.92 -10.06
CA ASN A 163 -11.42 1.86 -11.43
C ASN A 163 -11.58 3.26 -12.03
N ARG A 164 -12.23 4.17 -11.31
CA ARG A 164 -12.47 5.55 -11.77
C ARG A 164 -11.17 6.36 -11.91
N ILE A 165 -10.24 6.16 -10.99
CA ILE A 165 -8.96 6.88 -10.96
C ILE A 165 -8.01 6.35 -12.04
N TYR A 166 -7.96 5.03 -12.23
CA TYR A 166 -6.96 4.38 -13.07
C TYR A 166 -7.36 4.27 -14.54
N THR A 167 -8.64 4.19 -14.85
CA THR A 167 -9.14 4.11 -16.24
C THR A 167 -8.60 5.23 -17.13
N PRO A 168 -8.59 6.52 -16.73
CA PRO A 168 -8.01 7.58 -17.55
C PRO A 168 -6.50 7.42 -17.81
N ILE A 169 -5.77 6.86 -16.85
CA ILE A 169 -4.32 6.58 -16.97
C ILE A 169 -4.08 5.44 -17.97
N LEU A 170 -4.88 4.38 -17.88
CA LEU A 170 -4.82 3.26 -18.83
C LEU A 170 -5.12 3.71 -20.26
N ARG A 171 -6.12 4.56 -20.45
CA ARG A 171 -6.48 5.11 -21.77
C ARG A 171 -5.37 5.96 -22.39
N GLN A 172 -4.51 6.59 -21.59
CA GLN A 172 -3.34 7.30 -22.13
C GLN A 172 -2.26 6.34 -22.66
N GLN A 173 -2.18 5.13 -22.10
CA GLN A 173 -1.21 4.12 -22.51
C GLN A 173 -1.76 3.19 -23.60
N ILE A 174 -3.04 2.91 -23.56
CA ILE A 174 -3.76 2.03 -24.47
C ILE A 174 -5.04 2.76 -24.90
N PRO A 175 -4.98 3.58 -25.97
CA PRO A 175 -6.10 4.43 -26.40
C PRO A 175 -7.36 3.65 -26.79
N GLU A 176 -7.22 2.40 -27.18
CA GLU A 176 -8.32 1.51 -27.56
C GLU A 176 -9.22 1.15 -26.37
N ILE A 177 -8.73 1.29 -25.13
CA ILE A 177 -9.54 1.05 -23.93
C ILE A 177 -10.53 2.18 -23.77
N THR A 178 -11.82 1.88 -23.85
CA THR A 178 -12.90 2.85 -23.60
C THR A 178 -13.37 2.82 -22.15
N ASP A 179 -13.34 1.65 -21.51
CA ASP A 179 -13.68 1.49 -20.10
C ASP A 179 -12.96 0.28 -19.49
N PHE A 180 -12.81 0.31 -18.16
CA PHE A 180 -12.16 -0.72 -17.38
C PHE A 180 -12.90 -0.89 -16.04
N PHE A 181 -13.29 -2.11 -15.71
CA PHE A 181 -14.06 -2.40 -14.52
C PHE A 181 -13.61 -3.68 -13.83
N LEU A 182 -13.46 -3.60 -12.50
CA LEU A 182 -13.19 -4.73 -11.62
C LEU A 182 -14.45 -5.01 -10.79
N PRO A 183 -15.29 -5.98 -11.17
CA PRO A 183 -16.53 -6.27 -10.46
C PRO A 183 -16.25 -6.83 -9.06
N MET A 184 -16.98 -6.33 -8.06
CA MET A 184 -16.83 -6.82 -6.67
C MET A 184 -17.30 -8.26 -6.53
N GLU A 185 -18.24 -8.70 -7.34
CA GLU A 185 -18.78 -10.05 -7.41
C GLU A 185 -17.71 -11.09 -7.76
N ALA A 186 -16.68 -10.66 -8.49
CA ALA A 186 -15.50 -11.44 -8.81
C ALA A 186 -14.33 -11.16 -7.85
N LEU A 187 -14.62 -11.01 -6.56
CA LEU A 187 -13.66 -10.80 -5.49
C LEU A 187 -12.78 -9.56 -5.71
N SER A 188 -13.35 -8.52 -6.29
CA SER A 188 -12.83 -7.16 -6.52
C SER A 188 -11.62 -7.05 -7.46
N TYR A 189 -10.70 -8.02 -7.46
CA TYR A 189 -9.43 -7.95 -8.22
C TYR A 189 -9.12 -9.22 -9.02
N LYS A 190 -10.04 -10.18 -9.11
CA LYS A 190 -9.81 -11.47 -9.77
C LYS A 190 -10.35 -11.54 -11.19
N LEU A 191 -11.15 -10.57 -11.59
CA LEU A 191 -11.67 -10.43 -12.94
C LEU A 191 -11.57 -8.96 -13.36
N ALA A 192 -11.12 -8.72 -14.59
CA ALA A 192 -11.21 -7.42 -15.23
C ALA A 192 -12.14 -7.53 -16.45
N VAL A 193 -13.10 -6.62 -16.54
CA VAL A 193 -13.94 -6.42 -17.72
C VAL A 193 -13.43 -5.16 -18.43
N ILE A 194 -13.02 -5.31 -19.69
CA ILE A 194 -12.41 -4.22 -20.46
C ILE A 194 -13.26 -4.00 -21.70
N SER A 195 -13.73 -2.77 -21.88
CA SER A 195 -14.37 -2.32 -23.10
C SER A 195 -13.32 -1.70 -24.02
N ILE A 196 -13.32 -2.11 -25.28
CA ILE A 196 -12.36 -1.61 -26.27
C ILE A 196 -13.07 -1.09 -27.51
N ASP A 197 -12.50 -0.04 -28.10
CA ASP A 197 -12.85 0.43 -29.45
C ASP A 197 -11.94 -0.31 -30.44
N LYS A 198 -12.53 -1.26 -31.14
CA LYS A 198 -11.81 -2.12 -32.07
C LYS A 198 -11.60 -1.43 -33.40
N ALA A 199 -10.41 -0.93 -33.64
CA ALA A 199 -10.08 -0.17 -34.83
C ALA A 199 -9.96 -1.05 -36.11
N TYR A 200 -9.66 -2.36 -35.96
CA TYR A 200 -9.50 -3.30 -37.08
C TYR A 200 -9.83 -4.74 -36.66
N PRO A 201 -10.21 -5.59 -37.63
CA PRO A 201 -10.44 -7.02 -37.37
C PRO A 201 -9.12 -7.72 -37.07
N GLY A 202 -9.12 -8.55 -36.01
CA GLY A 202 -7.92 -9.31 -35.67
C GLY A 202 -7.86 -9.66 -34.21
#